data_fc07782ae189750c2b607a7cf6ae176f
#
_entry.id   fc07782ae189750c2b607a7cf6ae176f
#
_cell.length_a   1.000
_cell.length_b   1.000
_cell.length_c   1.000
_cell.angle_alpha   90.00
_cell.angle_beta   90.00
_cell.angle_gamma   90.00
#
_symmetry.space_group_name_H-M   'P 1'
#
loop_
_entity.id
_entity.type
_entity.pdbx_description
1 polymer ?
#
loop_
_entity_poly.entity_id
_entity_poly.type
_entity_poly.pdbx_seq_one_letter_code
_entity_poly.pdbx_strand_id
1 'polypeptide(L)'
;MRLKSDYALMLSQCILGIVAMLLPGMLENKFKIAIPSYMLILYTIFLYAAIYLGEVRSFYYNVPNWDNILHTFSGAMIGALGFSIVTLLNKTEKVPIVLSPLFVALFSFCFAVTLGVIWEFYEFTFDGILGLNMQKFALENGTQLIGRAALTDTMVDLFVDAVGAFIMSVIGYISLRYNKGWIEKLQVRSTRK
;
A
#
# COMPACT_ATOMS: atom_id res chain seq x y z
N MET A 1 13.73 -27.22 -3.89
CA MET A 1 12.73 -27.80 -2.95
C MET A 1 12.30 -26.68 -2.02
N ARG A 2 11.03 -26.23 -2.09
CA ARG A 2 10.58 -25.14 -1.21
C ARG A 2 10.58 -25.60 0.25
N LEU A 3 11.03 -24.74 1.15
CA LEU A 3 11.01 -25.00 2.59
C LEU A 3 9.56 -25.05 3.10
N LYS A 4 9.30 -25.74 4.21
CA LYS A 4 7.95 -25.76 4.82
C LYS A 4 7.42 -24.36 5.15
N SER A 5 8.31 -23.42 5.50
CA SER A 5 7.99 -22.01 5.73
C SER A 5 7.42 -21.32 4.49
N ASP A 6 7.89 -21.67 3.28
CA ASP A 6 7.42 -21.06 2.04
C ASP A 6 5.95 -21.41 1.74
N TYR A 7 5.52 -22.63 2.05
CA TYR A 7 4.12 -23.01 1.91
C TYR A 7 3.22 -22.32 2.94
N ALA A 8 3.71 -22.13 4.16
CA ALA A 8 2.98 -21.40 5.19
C ALA A 8 2.85 -19.91 4.83
N LEU A 9 3.91 -19.30 4.32
CA LEU A 9 3.91 -17.93 3.80
C LEU A 9 2.92 -17.82 2.64
N MET A 10 3.02 -18.67 1.63
CA MET A 10 2.12 -18.65 0.48
C MET A 10 0.65 -18.81 0.89
N LEU A 11 0.34 -19.72 1.84
CA LEU A 11 -1.01 -19.90 2.36
C LEU A 11 -1.52 -18.66 3.09
N SER A 12 -0.70 -18.08 3.96
CA SER A 12 -1.05 -16.86 4.70
C SER A 12 -1.31 -15.68 3.76
N GLN A 13 -0.49 -15.50 2.74
CA GLN A 13 -0.67 -14.47 1.71
C GLN A 13 -1.90 -14.70 0.85
N CYS A 14 -2.23 -15.95 0.51
CA CYS A 14 -3.47 -16.26 -0.20
C CYS A 14 -4.71 -15.91 0.64
N ILE A 15 -4.71 -16.25 1.94
CA ILE A 15 -5.80 -15.90 2.87
C ILE A 15 -5.92 -14.39 2.99
N LEU A 16 -4.80 -13.70 3.23
CA LEU A 16 -4.76 -12.24 3.29
C LEU A 16 -5.28 -11.62 1.99
N GLY A 17 -4.90 -12.18 0.85
CA GLY A 17 -5.34 -11.73 -0.46
C GLY A 17 -6.85 -11.84 -0.66
N ILE A 18 -7.48 -12.93 -0.19
CA ILE A 18 -8.94 -13.07 -0.24
C ILE A 18 -9.60 -11.98 0.65
N VAL A 19 -9.09 -11.78 1.86
CA VAL A 19 -9.59 -10.72 2.76
C VAL A 19 -9.41 -9.34 2.11
N ALA A 20 -8.23 -9.08 1.55
CA ALA A 20 -7.93 -7.82 0.86
C ALA A 20 -8.86 -7.60 -0.34
N MET A 21 -9.15 -8.62 -1.17
CA MET A 21 -10.09 -8.51 -2.30
C MET A 21 -11.51 -8.12 -1.86
N LEU A 22 -11.95 -8.55 -0.69
CA LEU A 22 -13.28 -8.22 -0.17
C LEU A 22 -13.33 -6.83 0.49
N LEU A 23 -12.18 -6.28 0.89
CA LEU A 23 -12.09 -5.05 1.65
C LEU A 23 -12.76 -3.83 0.98
N PRO A 24 -12.56 -3.55 -0.32
CA PRO A 24 -13.21 -2.41 -0.98
C PRO A 24 -14.74 -2.46 -0.87
N GLY A 25 -15.36 -3.61 -1.18
CA GLY A 25 -16.80 -3.77 -1.08
C GLY A 25 -17.32 -3.65 0.35
N MET A 26 -16.57 -4.13 1.34
CA MET A 26 -16.92 -3.95 2.76
C MET A 26 -16.86 -2.47 3.16
N LEU A 27 -15.85 -1.73 2.71
CA LEU A 27 -15.70 -0.30 2.99
C LEU A 27 -16.81 0.51 2.32
N GLU A 28 -17.13 0.23 1.05
CA GLU A 28 -18.22 0.89 0.33
C GLU A 28 -19.56 0.73 1.07
N ASN A 29 -19.87 -0.49 1.50
CA ASN A 29 -21.10 -0.77 2.21
C ASN A 29 -21.14 -0.14 3.60
N LYS A 30 -20.07 -0.24 4.38
CA LYS A 30 -19.98 0.25 5.77
C LYS A 30 -20.01 1.77 5.84
N PHE A 31 -19.24 2.43 4.99
CA PHE A 31 -19.06 3.90 5.04
C PHE A 31 -19.97 4.65 4.08
N LYS A 32 -20.76 3.94 3.27
CA LYS A 32 -21.61 4.54 2.23
C LYS A 32 -20.79 5.43 1.29
N ILE A 33 -19.76 4.83 0.71
CA ILE A 33 -18.86 5.46 -0.26
C ILE A 33 -18.86 4.67 -1.56
N ALA A 34 -18.40 5.28 -2.64
CA ALA A 34 -18.13 4.63 -3.90
C ALA A 34 -16.64 4.81 -4.25
N ILE A 35 -15.94 3.71 -4.43
CA ILE A 35 -14.54 3.72 -4.85
C ILE A 35 -14.51 3.76 -6.38
N PRO A 36 -13.76 4.70 -7.00
CA PRO A 36 -13.68 4.78 -8.44
C PRO A 36 -13.16 3.49 -9.08
N SER A 37 -13.74 3.11 -10.21
CA SER A 37 -13.35 1.88 -10.94
C SER A 37 -11.86 1.83 -11.26
N TYR A 38 -11.23 2.97 -11.55
CA TYR A 38 -9.79 3.04 -11.79
C TYR A 38 -8.96 2.62 -10.56
N MET A 39 -9.37 3.04 -9.36
CA MET A 39 -8.70 2.59 -8.13
C MET A 39 -8.89 1.10 -7.90
N LEU A 40 -10.10 0.57 -8.15
CA LEU A 40 -10.38 -0.86 -8.03
C LEU A 40 -9.55 -1.68 -9.01
N ILE A 41 -9.41 -1.21 -10.26
CA ILE A 41 -8.57 -1.87 -11.28
C ILE A 41 -7.10 -1.88 -10.83
N LEU A 42 -6.56 -0.73 -10.44
CA LEU A 42 -5.17 -0.63 -9.97
C LEU A 42 -4.93 -1.51 -8.74
N TYR A 43 -5.87 -1.51 -7.80
CA TYR A 43 -5.83 -2.36 -6.62
C TYR A 43 -5.85 -3.85 -6.98
N THR A 44 -6.70 -4.26 -7.91
CA THR A 44 -6.77 -5.66 -8.36
C THR A 44 -5.48 -6.10 -9.06
N ILE A 45 -4.92 -5.23 -9.93
CA ILE A 45 -3.61 -5.47 -10.57
C ILE A 45 -2.52 -5.60 -9.52
N PHE A 46 -2.52 -4.73 -8.51
CA PHE A 46 -1.56 -4.80 -7.40
C PHE A 46 -1.66 -6.13 -6.65
N LEU A 47 -2.87 -6.55 -6.24
CA LEU A 47 -3.06 -7.83 -5.55
C LEU A 47 -2.63 -9.02 -6.40
N TYR A 48 -2.92 -9.01 -7.70
CA TYR A 48 -2.45 -10.04 -8.61
C TYR A 48 -0.93 -10.08 -8.69
N ALA A 49 -0.29 -8.91 -8.80
CA ALA A 49 1.15 -8.78 -8.88
C ALA A 49 1.84 -9.21 -7.57
N ALA A 50 1.30 -8.81 -6.41
CA ALA A 50 1.88 -9.12 -5.12
C ALA A 50 1.69 -10.61 -4.75
N ILE A 51 0.47 -11.13 -4.88
CA ILE A 51 0.15 -12.47 -4.39
C ILE A 51 0.45 -13.52 -5.44
N TYR A 52 -0.13 -13.41 -6.64
CA TYR A 52 0.03 -14.45 -7.63
C TYR A 52 1.42 -14.43 -8.28
N LEU A 53 1.84 -13.29 -8.82
CA LEU A 53 3.18 -13.19 -9.42
C LEU A 53 4.26 -13.24 -8.34
N GLY A 54 4.13 -12.48 -7.27
CA GLY A 54 5.10 -12.38 -6.19
C GLY A 54 5.31 -13.73 -5.50
N GLU A 55 4.29 -14.25 -4.83
CA GLU A 55 4.37 -15.46 -4.01
C GLU A 55 4.26 -16.75 -4.83
N VAL A 56 3.16 -16.93 -5.59
CA VAL A 56 2.90 -18.20 -6.27
C VAL A 56 3.90 -18.44 -7.40
N ARG A 57 4.23 -17.40 -8.16
CA ARG A 57 5.21 -17.46 -9.26
C ARG A 57 6.64 -17.13 -8.82
N SER A 58 6.85 -16.84 -7.53
CA SER A 58 8.16 -16.55 -6.93
C SER A 58 8.88 -15.36 -7.55
N PHE A 59 8.15 -14.33 -7.99
CA PHE A 59 8.76 -13.12 -8.57
C PHE A 59 9.59 -12.34 -7.56
N TYR A 60 9.25 -12.41 -6.28
CA TYR A 60 10.06 -11.84 -5.20
C TYR A 60 11.51 -12.34 -5.19
N TYR A 61 11.75 -13.55 -5.71
CA TYR A 61 13.08 -14.15 -5.79
C TYR A 61 13.68 -14.12 -7.21
N ASN A 62 12.84 -14.23 -8.24
CA ASN A 62 13.30 -14.42 -9.62
C ASN A 62 13.35 -13.11 -10.43
N VAL A 63 12.65 -12.06 -10.00
CA VAL A 63 12.60 -10.79 -10.71
C VAL A 63 13.25 -9.70 -9.85
N PRO A 64 14.39 -9.14 -10.28
CA PRO A 64 15.07 -8.11 -9.50
C PRO A 64 14.14 -6.91 -9.21
N ASN A 65 14.22 -6.40 -7.99
CA ASN A 65 13.46 -5.25 -7.52
C ASN A 65 11.92 -5.37 -7.60
N TRP A 66 11.38 -6.60 -7.73
CA TRP A 66 9.94 -6.79 -7.80
C TRP A 66 9.22 -6.21 -6.59
N ASP A 67 9.74 -6.45 -5.41
CA ASP A 67 9.26 -5.94 -4.15
C ASP A 67 9.27 -4.41 -4.11
N ASN A 68 10.41 -3.81 -4.43
CA ASN A 68 10.55 -2.35 -4.48
C ASN A 68 9.55 -1.68 -5.44
N ILE A 69 9.24 -2.33 -6.57
CA ILE A 69 8.22 -1.85 -7.52
C ILE A 69 6.83 -1.87 -6.85
N LEU A 70 6.50 -2.95 -6.15
CA LEU A 70 5.21 -3.09 -5.48
C LEU A 70 5.08 -2.09 -4.32
N HIS A 71 6.10 -1.92 -3.50
CA HIS A 71 6.14 -0.92 -2.44
C HIS A 71 5.99 0.50 -2.99
N THR A 72 6.75 0.87 -4.01
CA THR A 72 6.60 2.20 -4.65
C THR A 72 5.18 2.43 -5.16
N PHE A 73 4.59 1.41 -5.79
CA PHE A 73 3.24 1.49 -6.33
C PHE A 73 2.18 1.57 -5.22
N SER A 74 2.33 0.79 -4.15
CA SER A 74 1.44 0.83 -2.98
C SER A 74 1.50 2.18 -2.28
N GLY A 75 2.68 2.73 -2.06
CA GLY A 75 2.89 4.06 -1.49
C GLY A 75 2.17 5.15 -2.30
N ALA A 76 2.26 5.10 -3.64
CA ALA A 76 1.54 6.01 -4.52
C ALA A 76 0.01 5.83 -4.43
N MET A 77 -0.49 4.58 -4.44
CA MET A 77 -1.93 4.28 -4.30
C MET A 77 -2.50 4.76 -2.97
N ILE A 78 -1.77 4.50 -1.88
CA ILE A 78 -2.20 4.91 -0.54
C ILE A 78 -2.13 6.43 -0.41
N GLY A 79 -1.15 7.08 -1.04
CA GLY A 79 -1.11 8.54 -1.17
C GLY A 79 -2.35 9.10 -1.86
N ALA A 80 -2.78 8.51 -2.98
CA ALA A 80 -4.03 8.90 -3.66
C ALA A 80 -5.27 8.70 -2.77
N LEU A 81 -5.30 7.62 -1.98
CA LEU A 81 -6.36 7.38 -0.99
C LEU A 81 -6.36 8.46 0.09
N GLY A 82 -5.20 8.93 0.55
CA GLY A 82 -5.08 10.04 1.51
C GLY A 82 -5.77 11.32 1.02
N PHE A 83 -5.59 11.70 -0.25
CA PHE A 83 -6.35 12.82 -0.87
C PHE A 83 -7.85 12.57 -0.85
N SER A 84 -8.27 11.33 -1.14
CA SER A 84 -9.70 10.97 -1.12
C SER A 84 -10.32 11.10 0.26
N ILE A 85 -9.62 10.66 1.31
CA ILE A 85 -10.08 10.76 2.70
C ILE A 85 -10.30 12.22 3.09
N VAL A 86 -9.34 13.10 2.80
CA VAL A 86 -9.49 14.53 3.10
C VAL A 86 -10.66 15.13 2.33
N THR A 87 -10.84 14.79 1.06
CA THR A 87 -11.96 15.28 0.26
C THR A 87 -13.31 14.84 0.80
N LEU A 88 -13.41 13.58 1.27
CA LEU A 88 -14.62 13.06 1.92
C LEU A 88 -14.94 13.82 3.22
N LEU A 89 -13.94 14.09 4.04
CA LEU A 89 -14.10 14.82 5.30
C LEU A 89 -14.52 16.28 5.07
N ASN A 90 -13.96 16.94 4.06
CA ASN A 90 -14.29 18.32 3.71
C ASN A 90 -15.71 18.50 3.13
N LYS A 91 -16.30 17.47 2.54
CA LYS A 91 -17.66 17.51 2.01
C LYS A 91 -18.76 17.31 3.07
N THR A 92 -18.37 17.02 4.30
CA THR A 92 -19.34 16.89 5.40
C THR A 92 -19.78 18.30 5.82
N GLU A 93 -21.03 18.69 5.54
CA GLU A 93 -21.60 20.03 5.68
C GLU A 93 -21.51 20.68 7.08
N LYS A 94 -21.11 19.90 8.09
CA LYS A 94 -21.10 20.34 9.49
C LYS A 94 -19.97 21.30 9.87
N VAL A 95 -18.83 21.25 9.18
CA VAL A 95 -17.71 22.19 9.38
C VAL A 95 -16.95 22.33 8.07
N PRO A 96 -17.12 23.41 7.29
CA PRO A 96 -16.31 23.62 6.09
C PRO A 96 -14.87 24.00 6.50
N ILE A 97 -14.02 23.01 6.65
CA ILE A 97 -12.59 23.25 6.88
C ILE A 97 -11.91 23.40 5.52
N VAL A 98 -11.58 24.63 5.17
CA VAL A 98 -10.80 24.90 3.95
C VAL A 98 -9.34 24.58 4.23
N LEU A 99 -8.95 23.35 3.92
CA LEU A 99 -7.55 22.90 4.06
C LEU A 99 -6.72 23.39 2.86
N SER A 100 -5.52 23.88 3.13
CA SER A 100 -4.61 24.30 2.07
C SER A 100 -4.14 23.09 1.24
N PRO A 101 -3.86 23.25 -0.08
CA PRO A 101 -3.34 22.18 -0.91
C PRO A 101 -2.07 21.55 -0.35
N LEU A 102 -1.20 22.35 0.28
CA LEU A 102 0.02 21.87 0.92
C LEU A 102 -0.27 20.96 2.12
N PHE A 103 -1.24 21.35 2.96
CA PHE A 103 -1.64 20.52 4.10
C PHE A 103 -2.19 19.16 3.65
N VAL A 104 -3.07 19.17 2.63
CA VAL A 104 -3.65 17.93 2.08
C VAL A 104 -2.57 17.03 1.51
N ALA A 105 -1.59 17.58 0.79
CA ALA A 105 -0.48 16.83 0.25
C ALA A 105 0.41 16.25 1.35
N LEU A 106 0.75 17.03 2.39
CA LEU A 106 1.53 16.56 3.52
C LEU A 106 0.80 15.47 4.30
N PHE A 107 -0.50 15.66 4.56
CA PHE A 107 -1.32 14.62 5.19
C PHE A 107 -1.30 13.33 4.39
N SER A 108 -1.51 13.41 3.07
CA SER A 108 -1.54 12.23 2.19
C SER A 108 -0.20 11.50 2.17
N PHE A 109 0.91 12.25 2.18
CA PHE A 109 2.26 11.70 2.30
C PHE A 109 2.45 10.98 3.63
N CYS A 110 2.20 11.65 4.75
CA CYS A 110 2.35 11.05 6.09
C CYS A 110 1.42 9.84 6.28
N PHE A 111 0.20 9.90 5.76
CA PHE A 111 -0.75 8.80 5.79
C PHE A 111 -0.20 7.56 5.07
N ALA A 112 0.33 7.74 3.87
CA ALA A 112 0.90 6.64 3.09
C ALA A 112 2.13 6.03 3.78
N VAL A 113 3.08 6.86 4.23
CA VAL A 113 4.27 6.38 4.96
C VAL A 113 3.87 5.64 6.23
N THR A 114 2.88 6.13 6.98
CA THR A 114 2.39 5.44 8.19
C THR A 114 1.84 4.05 7.86
N LEU A 115 1.11 3.89 6.75
CA LEU A 115 0.59 2.58 6.36
C LEU A 115 1.71 1.66 5.86
N GLY A 116 2.74 2.18 5.21
CA GLY A 116 3.96 1.42 4.90
C GLY A 116 4.65 0.90 6.17
N VAL A 117 4.82 1.76 7.19
CA VAL A 117 5.39 1.33 8.49
C VAL A 117 4.51 0.27 9.17
N ILE A 118 3.19 0.39 9.09
CA ILE A 118 2.27 -0.62 9.65
C ILE A 118 2.43 -1.96 8.90
N TRP A 119 2.69 -1.91 7.60
CA TRP A 119 2.96 -3.11 6.81
C TRP A 119 4.25 -3.79 7.28
N GLU A 120 5.34 -3.05 7.49
CA GLU A 120 6.59 -3.58 8.04
C GLU A 120 6.41 -4.18 9.45
N PHE A 121 5.55 -3.58 10.29
CA PHE A 121 5.19 -4.18 11.59
C PHE A 121 4.44 -5.51 11.42
N TYR A 122 3.58 -5.61 10.40
CA TYR A 122 2.92 -6.86 10.06
C TYR A 122 3.96 -7.92 9.66
N GLU A 123 4.86 -7.62 8.73
CA GLU A 123 5.90 -8.55 8.28
C GLU A 123 6.78 -9.02 9.43
N PHE A 124 7.32 -8.09 10.21
CA PHE A 124 8.13 -8.39 11.39
C PHE A 124 7.41 -9.32 12.39
N THR A 125 6.14 -9.03 12.65
CA THR A 125 5.36 -9.81 13.61
C THR A 125 5.12 -11.23 13.12
N PHE A 126 4.75 -11.39 11.85
CA PHE A 126 4.45 -12.70 11.30
C PHE A 126 5.72 -13.51 11.00
N ASP A 127 6.82 -12.87 10.67
CA ASP A 127 8.14 -13.52 10.61
C ASP A 127 8.51 -14.13 11.98
N GLY A 128 8.29 -13.38 13.05
CA GLY A 128 8.56 -13.85 14.41
C GLY A 128 7.62 -14.96 14.89
N ILE A 129 6.33 -14.89 14.58
CA ILE A 129 5.32 -15.85 15.06
C ILE A 129 5.30 -17.14 14.24
N LEU A 130 5.39 -17.03 12.92
CA LEU A 130 5.23 -18.14 11.99
C LEU A 130 6.55 -18.68 11.43
N GLY A 131 7.69 -18.02 11.75
CA GLY A 131 9.00 -18.38 11.23
C GLY A 131 9.10 -18.16 9.71
N LEU A 132 8.49 -17.05 9.22
CA LEU A 132 8.54 -16.65 7.82
C LEU A 132 9.83 -15.85 7.54
N ASN A 133 9.94 -15.30 6.35
CA ASN A 133 11.08 -14.45 5.94
C ASN A 133 10.58 -13.34 5.00
N MET A 134 9.51 -12.65 5.40
CA MET A 134 8.91 -11.56 4.62
C MET A 134 9.86 -10.37 4.51
N GLN A 135 10.50 -10.00 5.64
CA GLN A 135 11.52 -8.94 5.70
C GLN A 135 12.89 -9.38 5.16
N LYS A 136 13.00 -10.54 4.54
CA LYS A 136 14.22 -11.09 3.92
C LYS A 136 15.48 -10.99 4.78
N PHE A 137 15.32 -11.19 6.10
CA PHE A 137 16.45 -11.22 7.05
C PHE A 137 17.31 -12.50 6.93
N ALA A 138 16.93 -13.43 6.07
CA ALA A 138 17.68 -14.62 5.73
C ALA A 138 17.70 -14.87 4.21
N LEU A 139 18.75 -15.48 3.70
CA LEU A 139 18.85 -15.93 2.32
C LEU A 139 17.95 -17.13 2.06
N GLU A 140 17.64 -17.44 0.79
CA GLU A 140 16.82 -18.60 0.39
C GLU A 140 17.35 -19.96 0.92
N ASN A 141 18.65 -20.08 1.14
CA ASN A 141 19.27 -21.27 1.71
C ASN A 141 19.17 -21.35 3.25
N GLY A 142 18.49 -20.39 3.89
CA GLY A 142 18.32 -20.31 5.33
C GLY A 142 19.47 -19.64 6.09
N THR A 143 20.49 -19.13 5.39
CA THR A 143 21.59 -18.40 6.02
C THR A 143 21.10 -17.07 6.56
N GLN A 144 21.22 -16.86 7.88
CA GLN A 144 20.82 -15.60 8.54
C GLN A 144 21.73 -14.45 8.13
N LEU A 145 21.12 -13.32 7.77
CA LEU A 145 21.84 -12.07 7.56
C LEU A 145 22.14 -11.40 8.91
N ILE A 146 23.24 -10.66 9.00
CA ILE A 146 23.69 -10.05 10.25
C ILE A 146 23.84 -8.53 10.08
N GLY A 147 23.49 -7.80 11.13
CA GLY A 147 23.70 -6.36 11.22
C GLY A 147 22.93 -5.60 10.12
N ARG A 148 23.63 -4.71 9.40
CA ARG A 148 23.02 -3.88 8.37
C ARG A 148 22.35 -4.67 7.25
N ALA A 149 22.92 -5.82 6.86
CA ALA A 149 22.35 -6.65 5.80
C ALA A 149 20.94 -7.14 6.14
N ALA A 150 20.67 -7.51 7.40
CA ALA A 150 19.37 -7.96 7.86
C ALA A 150 18.31 -6.83 7.89
N LEU A 151 18.74 -5.57 7.93
CA LEU A 151 17.85 -4.40 7.94
C LEU A 151 17.60 -3.81 6.55
N THR A 152 18.33 -4.28 5.54
CA THR A 152 18.36 -3.60 4.24
C THR A 152 17.01 -3.67 3.55
N ASP A 153 16.35 -4.81 3.54
CA ASP A 153 15.05 -5.01 2.89
C ASP A 153 14.02 -4.02 3.45
N THR A 154 13.70 -4.12 4.73
CA THR A 154 12.78 -3.22 5.45
C THR A 154 13.07 -1.74 5.20
N MET A 155 14.35 -1.33 5.28
CA MET A 155 14.71 0.08 5.10
C MET A 155 14.56 0.55 3.66
N VAL A 156 14.81 -0.32 2.69
CA VAL A 156 14.60 -0.02 1.26
C VAL A 156 13.10 0.06 0.98
N ASP A 157 12.29 -0.84 1.51
CA ASP A 157 10.85 -0.87 1.31
C ASP A 157 10.19 0.39 1.87
N LEU A 158 10.54 0.79 3.10
CA LEU A 158 10.10 2.07 3.66
C LEU A 158 10.54 3.28 2.81
N PHE A 159 11.74 3.23 2.24
CA PHE A 159 12.24 4.31 1.41
C PHE A 159 11.48 4.41 0.08
N VAL A 160 11.24 3.28 -0.61
CA VAL A 160 10.53 3.29 -1.89
C VAL A 160 9.03 3.56 -1.71
N ASP A 161 8.42 3.13 -0.59
CA ASP A 161 7.08 3.55 -0.18
C ASP A 161 7.00 5.08 -0.05
N ALA A 162 7.96 5.68 0.66
CA ALA A 162 8.02 7.12 0.81
C ALA A 162 8.22 7.85 -0.53
N VAL A 163 9.01 7.29 -1.45
CA VAL A 163 9.17 7.84 -2.81
C VAL A 163 7.86 7.80 -3.57
N GLY A 164 7.15 6.66 -3.57
CA GLY A 164 5.83 6.53 -4.22
C GLY A 164 4.81 7.51 -3.65
N ALA A 165 4.73 7.58 -2.32
CA ALA A 165 3.87 8.52 -1.59
C ALA A 165 4.22 9.99 -1.92
N PHE A 166 5.50 10.33 -1.98
CA PHE A 166 5.96 11.68 -2.30
C PHE A 166 5.58 12.09 -3.73
N ILE A 167 5.82 11.22 -4.71
CA ILE A 167 5.44 11.48 -6.12
C ILE A 167 3.93 11.77 -6.19
N MET A 168 3.10 10.93 -5.59
CA MET A 168 1.65 11.12 -5.59
C MET A 168 1.24 12.40 -4.86
N SER A 169 1.90 12.73 -3.76
CA SER A 169 1.64 13.95 -3.00
C SER A 169 1.99 15.21 -3.78
N VAL A 170 3.07 15.20 -4.55
CA VAL A 170 3.43 16.31 -5.46
C VAL A 170 2.39 16.45 -6.59
N ILE A 171 2.00 15.34 -7.22
CA ILE A 171 0.95 15.33 -8.26
C ILE A 171 -0.36 15.89 -7.69
N GLY A 172 -0.76 15.44 -6.52
CA GLY A 172 -1.96 15.89 -5.83
C GLY A 172 -1.91 17.37 -5.44
N TYR A 173 -0.77 17.83 -4.91
CA TYR A 173 -0.55 19.25 -4.62
C TYR A 173 -0.72 20.13 -5.86
N ILE A 174 -0.06 19.77 -6.96
CA ILE A 174 -0.16 20.51 -8.23
C ILE A 174 -1.59 20.49 -8.75
N SER A 175 -2.25 19.33 -8.68
CA SER A 175 -3.65 19.19 -9.10
C SER A 175 -4.59 20.12 -8.33
N LEU A 176 -4.47 20.18 -7.00
CA LEU A 176 -5.28 21.05 -6.15
C LEU A 176 -4.90 22.51 -6.30
N ARG A 177 -3.60 22.83 -6.30
CA ARG A 177 -3.12 24.21 -6.34
C ARG A 177 -3.51 24.94 -7.64
N TYR A 178 -3.51 24.22 -8.75
CA TYR A 178 -3.73 24.77 -10.09
C TYR A 178 -5.07 24.30 -10.72
N ASN A 179 -5.96 23.68 -9.96
CA ASN A 179 -7.27 23.18 -10.40
C ASN A 179 -7.19 22.31 -11.67
N LYS A 180 -6.21 21.39 -11.73
CA LYS A 180 -6.00 20.53 -12.91
C LYS A 180 -6.93 19.33 -13.01
N GLY A 181 -7.60 18.97 -11.92
CA GLY A 181 -8.53 17.84 -11.88
C GLY A 181 -7.89 16.44 -12.02
N TRP A 182 -6.56 16.31 -11.93
CA TRP A 182 -5.87 15.04 -12.17
C TRP A 182 -6.23 13.96 -11.15
N ILE A 183 -6.39 14.34 -9.89
CA ILE A 183 -6.72 13.40 -8.81
C ILE A 183 -8.23 13.16 -8.65
N GLU A 184 -9.09 13.91 -9.32
CA GLU A 184 -10.55 13.80 -9.18
C GLU A 184 -11.07 12.42 -9.61
N LYS A 185 -10.42 11.81 -10.62
CA LYS A 185 -10.75 10.45 -11.10
C LYS A 185 -10.39 9.36 -10.10
N LEU A 186 -9.49 9.65 -9.15
CA LEU A 186 -9.04 8.74 -8.11
C LEU A 186 -9.76 8.98 -6.78
N GLN A 187 -10.63 10.00 -6.69
CA GLN A 187 -11.30 10.34 -5.44
C GLN A 187 -12.50 9.45 -5.17
N VAL A 188 -12.52 8.89 -3.96
CA VAL A 188 -13.68 8.21 -3.39
C VAL A 188 -14.82 9.21 -3.19
N ARG A 189 -16.06 8.80 -3.46
CA ARG A 189 -17.24 9.66 -3.38
C ARG A 189 -18.20 9.16 -2.30
N SER A 190 -18.85 10.08 -1.59
CA SER A 190 -19.95 9.72 -0.69
C SER A 190 -21.17 9.32 -1.49
N THR A 191 -21.84 8.23 -1.10
CA THR A 191 -23.14 7.80 -1.64
C THR A 191 -24.29 8.13 -0.70
N ARG A 192 -24.02 8.81 0.43
CA ARG A 192 -25.09 9.32 1.32
C ARG A 192 -25.87 10.40 0.58
N LYS A 193 -27.16 10.17 0.44
CA LYS A 193 -28.13 11.16 0.00
C LYS A 193 -28.52 12.07 1.17
#